data_1c916193040fccf690539f10ffaaafb8
#
_entry.id   1c916193040fccf690539f10ffaaafb8
#
_cell.length_a   1.000
_cell.length_b   1.000
_cell.length_c   1.000
_cell.angle_alpha   90.00
_cell.angle_beta   90.00
_cell.angle_gamma   90.00
#
_symmetry.space_group_name_H-M   'P 1'
#
loop_
_entity.id
_entity.type
_entity.pdbx_description
1 polymer ?
#
loop_
_entity_poly.entity_id
_entity_poly.type
_entity_poly.pdbx_seq_one_letter_code
_entity_poly.pdbx_strand_id
1 'polypeptide(L)'
;MPFVISHVTDSHLSDGKPFFNSNFNIIHSMTLRDPPDLLINTGDVSLNGADHIADLIHARSLHEALGVDWVAIPGNHDIGDNQEIARKQPTNNERRQRWLDVFGADRFLRDVPGWRLLGINSLLLGSDIEPAASEQEAFVADAAASLGDRRLALFLHKPLFHDTPEDREISGHAVNPDPRARLFAALGDVTPALVCCGHLHEYRERAHGALHQVWAPATSFTLSDWFLQTHGGVHIVGFVRLTLHEDGRFETLLQRPEELVTHDLADFPEAYGDLRAIKEAIDAQKAAAK
;
A
#
# COMPACT_ATOMS: atom_id res chain seq x y z
N MET A 1 13.78 -9.37 22.16
CA MET A 1 13.76 -10.09 20.86
C MET A 1 13.36 -9.10 19.79
N PRO A 2 13.83 -9.20 18.55
CA PRO A 2 13.36 -8.33 17.49
C PRO A 2 11.86 -8.54 17.25
N PHE A 3 11.19 -7.50 16.74
CA PHE A 3 9.79 -7.54 16.33
C PHE A 3 9.72 -7.82 14.83
N VAL A 4 8.99 -8.84 14.42
CA VAL A 4 8.96 -9.32 13.04
C VAL A 4 7.62 -8.98 12.39
N ILE A 5 7.68 -8.34 11.21
CA ILE A 5 6.50 -7.96 10.43
C ILE A 5 6.55 -8.68 9.08
N SER A 6 5.42 -9.27 8.67
CA SER A 6 5.18 -9.61 7.26
C SER A 6 4.43 -8.44 6.61
N HIS A 7 5.10 -7.71 5.73
CA HIS A 7 4.51 -6.63 4.96
C HIS A 7 4.05 -7.17 3.61
N VAL A 8 2.75 -7.26 3.45
CA VAL A 8 2.04 -7.66 2.22
C VAL A 8 1.29 -6.46 1.63
N THR A 9 1.03 -6.48 0.35
CA THR A 9 0.32 -5.42 -0.36
C THR A 9 -0.27 -5.94 -1.67
N ASP A 10 -1.22 -5.21 -2.23
CA ASP A 10 -1.75 -5.45 -3.58
C ASP A 10 -2.15 -6.92 -3.78
N SER A 11 -3.02 -7.40 -2.88
CA SER A 11 -3.48 -8.80 -2.90
C SER A 11 -4.63 -9.03 -3.87
N HIS A 12 -5.42 -7.99 -4.18
CA HIS A 12 -6.52 -7.99 -5.14
C HIS A 12 -7.47 -9.19 -5.02
N LEU A 13 -7.94 -9.43 -3.78
CA LEU A 13 -8.77 -10.58 -3.45
C LEU A 13 -10.22 -10.37 -3.86
N SER A 14 -10.85 -11.41 -4.37
CA SER A 14 -12.27 -11.41 -4.72
C SER A 14 -12.86 -12.82 -4.64
N ASP A 15 -14.10 -12.93 -4.18
CA ASP A 15 -14.87 -14.18 -4.25
C ASP A 15 -15.41 -14.42 -5.64
N GLY A 16 -15.96 -13.37 -6.27
CA GLY A 16 -16.55 -13.45 -7.61
C GLY A 16 -15.54 -13.61 -8.73
N LYS A 17 -14.29 -13.16 -8.52
CA LYS A 17 -13.18 -13.22 -9.49
C LYS A 17 -11.89 -13.63 -8.80
N PRO A 18 -11.74 -14.89 -8.37
CA PRO A 18 -10.67 -15.34 -7.47
C PRO A 18 -9.32 -15.55 -8.17
N PHE A 19 -8.98 -14.74 -9.17
CA PHE A 19 -7.80 -14.92 -10.03
C PHE A 19 -6.49 -14.99 -9.22
N PHE A 20 -6.39 -14.20 -8.14
CA PHE A 20 -5.15 -14.03 -7.37
C PHE A 20 -5.22 -14.62 -5.96
N ASN A 21 -6.36 -15.16 -5.54
CA ASN A 21 -6.56 -15.70 -4.19
C ASN A 21 -5.58 -16.84 -3.85
N SER A 22 -5.13 -17.61 -4.85
CA SER A 22 -4.17 -18.70 -4.66
C SER A 22 -2.85 -18.22 -4.07
N ASN A 23 -2.32 -17.07 -4.52
CA ASN A 23 -1.10 -16.50 -3.99
C ASN A 23 -1.26 -16.08 -2.52
N PHE A 24 -2.41 -15.49 -2.15
CA PHE A 24 -2.67 -15.14 -0.75
C PHE A 24 -2.77 -16.40 0.14
N ASN A 25 -3.33 -17.49 -0.36
CA ASN A 25 -3.36 -18.77 0.36
C ASN A 25 -1.96 -19.35 0.60
N ILE A 26 -1.02 -19.13 -0.33
CA ILE A 26 0.38 -19.51 -0.14
C ILE A 26 1.01 -18.66 0.98
N ILE A 27 0.78 -17.34 0.98
CA ILE A 27 1.24 -16.46 2.05
C ILE A 27 0.65 -16.88 3.40
N HIS A 28 -0.64 -17.21 3.46
CA HIS A 28 -1.27 -17.77 4.66
C HIS A 28 -0.55 -19.02 5.14
N SER A 29 -0.27 -19.97 4.25
CA SER A 29 0.44 -21.21 4.59
C SER A 29 1.85 -20.94 5.11
N MET A 30 2.55 -19.93 4.58
CA MET A 30 3.84 -19.49 5.08
C MET A 30 3.75 -18.83 6.45
N THR A 31 2.75 -17.95 6.64
CA THR A 31 2.47 -17.31 7.90
C THR A 31 2.23 -18.31 9.02
N LEU A 32 1.55 -19.43 8.73
CA LEU A 32 1.35 -20.51 9.70
C LEU A 32 2.64 -21.28 10.02
N ARG A 33 3.58 -21.39 9.07
CA ARG A 33 4.86 -22.11 9.25
C ARG A 33 5.92 -21.28 10.00
N ASP A 34 5.94 -19.97 9.75
CA ASP A 34 6.89 -19.02 10.34
C ASP A 34 6.14 -17.71 10.68
N PRO A 35 5.37 -17.71 11.79
CA PRO A 35 4.49 -16.62 12.12
C PRO A 35 5.27 -15.34 12.43
N PRO A 36 4.87 -14.18 11.83
CA PRO A 36 5.33 -12.88 12.26
C PRO A 36 4.66 -12.47 13.57
N ASP A 37 5.20 -11.46 14.25
CA ASP A 37 4.50 -10.81 15.36
C ASP A 37 3.29 -9.98 14.87
N LEU A 38 3.37 -9.49 13.61
CA LEU A 38 2.31 -8.70 12.97
C LEU A 38 2.36 -8.88 11.45
N LEU A 39 1.20 -9.05 10.82
CA LEU A 39 1.06 -8.88 9.37
C LEU A 39 0.48 -7.50 9.08
N ILE A 40 1.12 -6.73 8.21
CA ILE A 40 0.64 -5.42 7.75
C ILE A 40 0.32 -5.52 6.25
N ASN A 41 -0.94 -5.22 5.87
CA ASN A 41 -1.32 -5.07 4.48
C ASN A 41 -1.47 -3.58 4.15
N THR A 42 -0.69 -3.09 3.19
CA THR A 42 -0.66 -1.67 2.81
C THR A 42 -1.60 -1.32 1.67
N GLY A 43 -2.67 -2.07 1.48
CA GLY A 43 -3.76 -1.69 0.59
C GLY A 43 -3.87 -2.52 -0.68
N ASP A 44 -4.89 -2.19 -1.47
CA ASP A 44 -5.36 -2.99 -2.57
C ASP A 44 -5.57 -4.45 -2.14
N VAL A 45 -6.22 -4.57 -0.96
CA VAL A 45 -6.55 -5.88 -0.38
C VAL A 45 -7.58 -6.61 -1.22
N SER A 46 -8.49 -5.84 -1.85
CA SER A 46 -9.59 -6.33 -2.68
C SER A 46 -9.41 -5.99 -4.16
N LEU A 47 -10.02 -6.80 -5.03
CA LEU A 47 -9.96 -6.59 -6.48
C LEU A 47 -10.69 -5.30 -6.88
N ASN A 48 -11.87 -5.01 -6.31
CA ASN A 48 -12.66 -3.82 -6.60
C ASN A 48 -13.61 -3.46 -5.44
N GLY A 49 -13.09 -3.41 -4.23
CA GLY A 49 -13.85 -3.05 -3.02
C GLY A 49 -14.48 -1.66 -3.08
N ALA A 50 -13.88 -0.76 -3.85
CA ALA A 50 -14.39 0.58 -4.06
C ALA A 50 -15.84 0.58 -4.61
N ASP A 51 -16.19 -0.38 -5.47
CA ASP A 51 -17.54 -0.50 -6.04
C ASP A 51 -18.27 -1.79 -5.62
N HIS A 52 -17.57 -2.80 -5.13
CA HIS A 52 -18.10 -4.11 -4.75
C HIS A 52 -17.72 -4.48 -3.31
N ILE A 53 -18.57 -4.15 -2.35
CA ILE A 53 -18.35 -4.45 -0.93
C ILE A 53 -18.09 -5.94 -0.65
N ALA A 54 -18.62 -6.84 -1.50
CA ALA A 54 -18.38 -8.27 -1.38
C ALA A 54 -16.89 -8.64 -1.47
N ASP A 55 -16.11 -7.92 -2.30
CA ASP A 55 -14.67 -8.13 -2.40
C ASP A 55 -13.96 -7.73 -1.09
N LEU A 56 -14.38 -6.64 -0.44
CA LEU A 56 -13.85 -6.25 0.88
C LEU A 56 -14.19 -7.30 1.94
N ILE A 57 -15.43 -7.77 1.98
CA ILE A 57 -15.88 -8.79 2.94
C ILE A 57 -15.07 -10.08 2.75
N HIS A 58 -14.87 -10.50 1.51
CA HIS A 58 -14.07 -11.67 1.19
C HIS A 58 -12.61 -11.49 1.61
N ALA A 59 -11.99 -10.37 1.23
CA ALA A 59 -10.62 -10.05 1.62
C ALA A 59 -10.45 -10.04 3.15
N ARG A 60 -11.39 -9.43 3.88
CA ARG A 60 -11.42 -9.45 5.35
C ARG A 60 -11.44 -10.86 5.90
N SER A 61 -12.30 -11.72 5.37
CA SER A 61 -12.43 -13.11 5.85
C SER A 61 -11.13 -13.91 5.69
N LEU A 62 -10.39 -13.67 4.59
CA LEU A 62 -9.10 -14.32 4.36
C LEU A 62 -8.02 -13.79 5.32
N HIS A 63 -8.04 -12.50 5.67
CA HIS A 63 -7.12 -11.95 6.67
C HIS A 63 -7.43 -12.49 8.08
N GLU A 64 -8.68 -12.61 8.45
CA GLU A 64 -9.09 -13.21 9.74
C GLU A 64 -8.66 -14.68 9.88
N ALA A 65 -8.59 -15.39 8.76
CA ALA A 65 -8.14 -16.78 8.73
C ALA A 65 -6.62 -16.96 8.90
N LEU A 66 -5.81 -15.89 8.83
CA LEU A 66 -4.35 -15.97 8.90
C LEU A 66 -3.82 -16.55 10.22
N GLY A 67 -4.57 -16.45 11.30
CA GLY A 67 -4.20 -16.98 12.62
C GLY A 67 -3.08 -16.21 13.33
N VAL A 68 -2.73 -15.02 12.84
CA VAL A 68 -1.77 -14.07 13.44
C VAL A 68 -2.41 -12.70 13.60
N ASP A 69 -1.79 -11.85 14.39
CA ASP A 69 -2.21 -10.46 14.50
C ASP A 69 -1.99 -9.73 13.16
N TRP A 70 -2.95 -8.94 12.72
CA TRP A 70 -2.87 -8.23 11.45
C TRP A 70 -3.55 -6.87 11.49
N VAL A 71 -3.09 -5.98 10.64
CA VAL A 71 -3.73 -4.69 10.33
C VAL A 71 -3.68 -4.43 8.84
N ALA A 72 -4.63 -3.65 8.34
CA ALA A 72 -4.64 -3.21 6.95
C ALA A 72 -5.01 -1.73 6.84
N ILE A 73 -4.51 -1.08 5.80
CA ILE A 73 -4.94 0.24 5.35
C ILE A 73 -5.44 0.13 3.91
N PRO A 74 -6.34 1.01 3.45
CA PRO A 74 -6.89 0.89 2.10
C PRO A 74 -5.92 1.35 1.02
N GLY A 75 -6.04 0.71 -0.15
CA GLY A 75 -5.50 1.18 -1.42
C GLY A 75 -6.59 1.76 -2.34
N ASN A 76 -6.21 2.10 -3.57
CA ASN A 76 -7.14 2.73 -4.50
C ASN A 76 -8.20 1.77 -5.05
N HIS A 77 -7.94 0.48 -5.11
CA HIS A 77 -8.95 -0.52 -5.48
C HIS A 77 -9.95 -0.80 -4.36
N ASP A 78 -9.62 -0.40 -3.12
CA ASP A 78 -10.50 -0.58 -1.96
C ASP A 78 -11.47 0.58 -1.76
N ILE A 79 -11.05 1.84 -2.00
CA ILE A 79 -11.85 3.04 -1.71
C ILE A 79 -11.87 4.09 -2.84
N GLY A 80 -11.28 3.78 -3.99
CA GLY A 80 -11.11 4.73 -5.11
C GLY A 80 -9.82 5.53 -5.01
N ASP A 81 -9.39 6.11 -6.13
CA ASP A 81 -8.14 6.87 -6.22
C ASP A 81 -8.34 8.37 -5.98
N ASN A 82 -7.24 9.11 -5.80
CA ASN A 82 -7.26 10.55 -5.61
C ASN A 82 -8.07 11.23 -6.71
N GLN A 83 -8.95 12.15 -6.33
CA GLN A 83 -9.95 12.79 -7.21
C GLN A 83 -9.34 13.53 -8.41
N GLU A 84 -8.14 14.09 -8.24
CA GLU A 84 -7.43 14.80 -9.32
C GLU A 84 -7.04 13.88 -10.48
N ILE A 85 -6.91 12.57 -10.22
CA ILE A 85 -6.37 11.58 -11.14
C ILE A 85 -7.45 10.62 -11.61
N ALA A 86 -8.30 10.14 -10.71
CA ALA A 86 -9.31 9.13 -10.99
C ALA A 86 -10.63 9.74 -11.49
N ARG A 87 -10.82 9.74 -12.80
CA ARG A 87 -12.09 10.21 -13.40
C ARG A 87 -13.23 9.20 -13.23
N LYS A 88 -12.95 7.91 -13.16
CA LYS A 88 -13.97 6.84 -13.12
C LYS A 88 -14.28 6.37 -11.71
N GLN A 89 -13.28 6.31 -10.86
CA GLN A 89 -13.38 5.75 -9.51
C GLN A 89 -12.67 6.65 -8.49
N PRO A 90 -13.14 7.91 -8.32
CA PRO A 90 -12.54 8.80 -7.33
C PRO A 90 -12.86 8.33 -5.92
N THR A 91 -11.89 8.51 -5.01
CA THR A 91 -12.14 8.32 -3.59
C THR A 91 -13.22 9.28 -3.10
N ASN A 92 -14.12 8.80 -2.24
CA ASN A 92 -15.22 9.58 -1.66
C ASN A 92 -15.67 8.98 -0.32
N ASN A 93 -16.54 9.72 0.39
CA ASN A 93 -17.06 9.29 1.68
C ASN A 93 -17.79 7.94 1.63
N GLU A 94 -18.56 7.65 0.57
CA GLU A 94 -19.30 6.40 0.45
C GLU A 94 -18.36 5.19 0.32
N ARG A 95 -17.35 5.28 -0.55
CA ARG A 95 -16.36 4.22 -0.75
C ARG A 95 -15.51 4.01 0.50
N ARG A 96 -15.08 5.10 1.13
CA ARG A 96 -14.37 5.03 2.41
C ARG A 96 -15.24 4.41 3.50
N GLN A 97 -16.53 4.74 3.56
CA GLN A 97 -17.43 4.16 4.56
C GLN A 97 -17.58 2.65 4.39
N ARG A 98 -17.65 2.13 3.15
CA ARG A 98 -17.64 0.68 2.90
C ARG A 98 -16.41 0.00 3.52
N TRP A 99 -15.23 0.61 3.37
CA TRP A 99 -14.02 0.13 4.04
C TRP A 99 -14.18 0.13 5.55
N LEU A 100 -14.63 1.23 6.14
CA LEU A 100 -14.81 1.36 7.58
C LEU A 100 -15.82 0.34 8.14
N ASP A 101 -16.90 0.09 7.40
CA ASP A 101 -17.93 -0.90 7.80
C ASP A 101 -17.37 -2.33 7.82
N VAL A 102 -16.40 -2.64 6.94
CA VAL A 102 -15.80 -3.97 6.84
C VAL A 102 -14.53 -4.09 7.67
N PHE A 103 -13.56 -3.17 7.54
CA PHE A 103 -12.24 -3.26 8.19
C PHE A 103 -12.14 -2.47 9.50
N GLY A 104 -13.07 -1.58 9.78
CA GLY A 104 -13.18 -0.80 11.02
C GLY A 104 -12.37 0.51 10.97
N ALA A 105 -11.08 0.46 10.68
CA ALA A 105 -10.23 1.65 10.62
C ALA A 105 -9.46 1.72 9.28
N ASP A 106 -9.15 2.94 8.84
CA ASP A 106 -8.35 3.18 7.63
C ASP A 106 -6.94 3.70 7.96
N ARG A 107 -6.59 3.69 9.25
CA ARG A 107 -5.29 4.08 9.79
C ARG A 107 -5.04 3.36 11.11
N PHE A 108 -3.77 3.22 11.50
CA PHE A 108 -3.42 2.59 12.77
C PHE A 108 -2.15 3.21 13.38
N LEU A 109 -2.00 3.03 14.69
CA LEU A 109 -0.79 3.29 15.43
C LEU A 109 -0.52 2.13 16.38
N ARG A 110 0.70 1.60 16.35
CA ARG A 110 1.17 0.59 17.31
C ARG A 110 2.57 0.91 17.77
N ASP A 111 2.77 0.92 19.07
CA ASP A 111 4.11 1.01 19.65
C ASP A 111 4.63 -0.40 19.94
N VAL A 112 5.85 -0.66 19.48
CA VAL A 112 6.60 -1.88 19.74
C VAL A 112 7.99 -1.51 20.26
N PRO A 113 8.78 -2.41 20.85
CA PRO A 113 10.08 -2.05 21.41
C PRO A 113 10.98 -1.30 20.42
N GLY A 114 11.34 -0.06 20.74
CA GLY A 114 12.18 0.82 19.94
C GLY A 114 11.50 1.50 18.74
N TRP A 115 10.23 1.16 18.43
CA TRP A 115 9.56 1.63 17.22
C TRP A 115 8.12 2.06 17.47
N ARG A 116 7.68 3.03 16.65
CA ARG A 116 6.27 3.34 16.41
C ARG A 116 5.92 2.97 14.98
N LEU A 117 4.90 2.13 14.81
CA LEU A 117 4.32 1.74 13.53
C LEU A 117 3.11 2.64 13.28
N LEU A 118 3.17 3.46 12.24
CA LEU A 118 2.12 4.40 11.86
C LEU A 118 1.61 4.05 10.47
N GLY A 119 0.38 3.54 10.36
CA GLY A 119 -0.30 3.32 9.09
C GLY A 119 -1.27 4.45 8.79
N ILE A 120 -1.22 5.00 7.59
CA ILE A 120 -2.08 6.08 7.13
C ILE A 120 -2.75 5.75 5.79
N ASN A 121 -3.93 6.30 5.59
CA ASN A 121 -4.64 6.22 4.31
C ASN A 121 -4.08 7.25 3.32
N SER A 122 -3.24 6.79 2.37
CA SER A 122 -2.63 7.68 1.38
C SER A 122 -3.64 8.35 0.44
N LEU A 123 -4.87 7.80 0.30
CA LEU A 123 -5.93 8.35 -0.54
C LEU A 123 -6.64 9.57 0.11
N LEU A 124 -6.45 9.78 1.42
CA LEU A 124 -6.88 11.00 2.10
C LEU A 124 -5.89 12.15 1.94
N LEU A 125 -4.63 11.86 1.57
CA LEU A 125 -3.62 12.90 1.37
C LEU A 125 -3.97 13.75 0.13
N GLY A 126 -4.36 15.00 0.37
CA GLY A 126 -4.78 15.93 -0.69
C GLY A 126 -6.22 15.74 -1.16
N SER A 127 -7.02 14.90 -0.49
CA SER A 127 -8.45 14.77 -0.78
C SER A 127 -9.25 15.90 -0.13
N ASP A 128 -10.50 16.10 -0.60
CA ASP A 128 -11.50 16.98 0.01
C ASP A 128 -12.47 16.23 0.95
N ILE A 129 -12.12 15.02 1.36
CA ILE A 129 -12.94 14.17 2.24
C ILE A 129 -12.82 14.66 3.68
N GLU A 130 -13.58 15.70 4.00
CA GLU A 130 -13.62 16.22 5.36
C GLU A 130 -14.74 15.57 6.21
N PRO A 131 -14.54 15.42 7.53
CA PRO A 131 -13.36 15.83 8.32
C PRO A 131 -12.20 14.83 8.30
N ALA A 132 -12.29 13.74 7.56
CA ALA A 132 -11.35 12.61 7.64
C ALA A 132 -9.90 12.97 7.26
N ALA A 133 -9.72 13.86 6.28
CA ALA A 133 -8.40 14.34 5.87
C ALA A 133 -7.72 15.15 6.99
N SER A 134 -8.44 16.13 7.57
CA SER A 134 -7.94 16.92 8.70
C SER A 134 -7.72 16.09 9.96
N GLU A 135 -8.58 15.13 10.24
CA GLU A 135 -8.40 14.20 11.35
C GLU A 135 -7.15 13.31 11.18
N GLN A 136 -6.83 12.92 9.94
CA GLN A 136 -5.61 12.16 9.67
C GLN A 136 -4.36 13.03 9.84
N GLU A 137 -4.38 14.29 9.39
CA GLU A 137 -3.26 15.22 9.63
C GLU A 137 -3.01 15.41 11.13
N ALA A 138 -4.07 15.61 11.93
CA ALA A 138 -3.96 15.69 13.39
C ALA A 138 -3.43 14.40 14.00
N PHE A 139 -3.91 13.24 13.54
CA PHE A 139 -3.43 11.92 14.00
C PHE A 139 -1.93 11.73 13.72
N VAL A 140 -1.44 12.15 12.55
CA VAL A 140 -0.01 12.11 12.22
C VAL A 140 0.81 13.05 13.12
N ALA A 141 0.32 14.28 13.35
CA ALA A 141 0.98 15.25 14.20
C ALA A 141 1.07 14.77 15.66
N ASP A 142 -0.02 14.21 16.20
CA ASP A 142 -0.05 13.63 17.53
C ASP A 142 0.88 12.41 17.67
N ALA A 143 0.93 11.58 16.64
CA ALA A 143 1.84 10.44 16.57
C ALA A 143 3.30 10.88 16.57
N ALA A 144 3.65 11.94 15.86
CA ALA A 144 4.99 12.50 15.83
C ALA A 144 5.35 13.16 17.17
N ALA A 145 4.47 14.01 17.71
CA ALA A 145 4.69 14.72 18.97
C ALA A 145 4.89 13.79 20.18
N SER A 146 4.23 12.64 20.18
CA SER A 146 4.30 11.62 21.23
C SER A 146 5.29 10.49 20.96
N LEU A 147 6.17 10.63 19.95
CA LEU A 147 7.08 9.56 19.52
C LEU A 147 8.07 9.13 20.63
N GLY A 148 8.61 10.08 21.41
CA GLY A 148 9.64 9.83 22.41
C GLY A 148 10.93 9.33 21.74
N ASP A 149 11.61 8.37 22.38
CA ASP A 149 12.89 7.82 21.89
C ASP A 149 12.73 6.78 20.78
N ARG A 150 11.49 6.46 20.36
CA ARG A 150 11.23 5.46 19.31
C ARG A 150 11.60 6.00 17.94
N ARG A 151 11.92 5.09 17.03
CA ARG A 151 11.97 5.39 15.60
C ARG A 151 10.59 5.22 14.97
N LEU A 152 10.31 5.99 13.94
CA LEU A 152 9.05 5.93 13.19
C LEU A 152 9.20 5.02 11.97
N ALA A 153 8.32 4.01 11.85
CA ALA A 153 8.05 3.27 10.63
C ALA A 153 6.68 3.68 10.10
N LEU A 154 6.63 4.27 8.91
CA LEU A 154 5.42 4.75 8.25
C LEU A 154 4.96 3.75 7.19
N PHE A 155 3.69 3.37 7.23
CA PHE A 155 3.04 2.48 6.27
C PHE A 155 1.94 3.21 5.53
N LEU A 156 1.95 3.16 4.20
CA LEU A 156 0.94 3.77 3.34
C LEU A 156 0.85 2.99 2.03
N HIS A 157 -0.25 3.15 1.28
CA HIS A 157 -0.39 2.41 0.03
C HIS A 157 0.50 2.97 -1.08
N LYS A 158 0.37 4.26 -1.40
CA LYS A 158 1.19 4.90 -2.45
C LYS A 158 2.58 5.28 -1.93
N PRO A 159 3.64 5.10 -2.71
CA PRO A 159 4.96 5.65 -2.39
C PRO A 159 4.91 7.14 -2.06
N LEU A 160 5.75 7.61 -1.14
CA LEU A 160 5.87 9.05 -0.87
C LEU A 160 6.42 9.80 -2.08
N PHE A 161 7.37 9.22 -2.78
CA PHE A 161 8.04 9.76 -3.97
C PHE A 161 8.67 8.63 -4.76
N HIS A 162 9.01 8.87 -6.02
CA HIS A 162 9.73 7.89 -6.83
C HIS A 162 11.23 7.92 -6.52
N ASP A 163 11.89 9.03 -6.75
CA ASP A 163 13.34 9.10 -6.63
C ASP A 163 13.82 9.89 -5.42
N THR A 164 13.21 11.04 -5.13
CA THR A 164 13.61 11.91 -4.02
C THR A 164 12.41 12.59 -3.36
N PRO A 165 12.54 13.01 -2.09
CA PRO A 165 11.50 13.80 -1.44
C PRO A 165 11.12 15.09 -2.17
N GLU A 166 12.01 15.61 -3.03
CA GLU A 166 11.84 16.82 -3.82
C GLU A 166 11.15 16.60 -5.17
N ASP A 167 10.81 15.36 -5.51
CA ASP A 167 10.10 15.04 -6.77
C ASP A 167 8.86 15.90 -6.92
N ARG A 168 8.69 16.47 -8.13
CA ARG A 168 7.60 17.40 -8.46
C ARG A 168 6.60 16.83 -9.47
N GLU A 169 6.75 15.59 -9.84
CA GLU A 169 5.82 14.92 -10.74
C GLU A 169 4.44 14.80 -10.07
N ILE A 170 3.40 15.17 -10.81
CA ILE A 170 2.00 14.94 -10.43
C ILE A 170 1.52 13.71 -11.18
N SER A 171 1.26 12.64 -10.45
CA SER A 171 0.87 11.36 -11.02
C SER A 171 -0.04 10.56 -10.08
N GLY A 172 -0.62 9.46 -10.59
CA GLY A 172 -1.33 8.48 -9.76
C GLY A 172 -0.41 7.55 -8.99
N HIS A 173 0.88 7.55 -9.31
CA HIS A 173 1.83 6.52 -8.91
C HIS A 173 2.52 6.78 -7.56
N ALA A 174 2.51 8.02 -7.08
CA ALA A 174 3.07 8.42 -5.78
C ALA A 174 2.22 9.51 -5.13
N VAL A 175 2.50 9.83 -3.88
CA VAL A 175 1.90 10.98 -3.20
C VAL A 175 2.38 12.27 -3.85
N ASN A 176 1.45 13.07 -4.37
CA ASN A 176 1.75 14.33 -5.05
C ASN A 176 2.51 15.32 -4.15
N PRO A 177 3.25 16.29 -4.73
CA PRO A 177 4.16 17.17 -3.99
C PRO A 177 3.51 17.94 -2.83
N ASP A 178 2.35 18.59 -3.06
CA ASP A 178 1.68 19.39 -2.04
C ASP A 178 1.13 18.56 -0.86
N PRO A 179 0.38 17.45 -1.09
CA PRO A 179 0.00 16.54 0.00
C PRO A 179 1.20 15.95 0.73
N ARG A 180 2.28 15.62 0.03
CA ARG A 180 3.52 15.13 0.65
C ARG A 180 4.17 16.17 1.55
N ALA A 181 4.23 17.43 1.10
CA ALA A 181 4.76 18.53 1.90
C ALA A 181 3.93 18.75 3.18
N ARG A 182 2.59 18.64 3.11
CA ARG A 182 1.72 18.70 4.29
C ARG A 182 1.96 17.53 5.25
N LEU A 183 2.14 16.33 4.74
CA LEU A 183 2.48 15.16 5.56
C LEU A 183 3.80 15.39 6.32
N PHE A 184 4.85 15.86 5.65
CA PHE A 184 6.11 16.18 6.31
C PHE A 184 5.96 17.34 7.31
N ALA A 185 5.14 18.35 7.02
CA ALA A 185 4.84 19.42 7.96
C ALA A 185 4.11 18.89 9.23
N ALA A 186 3.18 17.95 9.08
CA ALA A 186 2.52 17.31 10.21
C ALA A 186 3.48 16.44 11.05
N LEU A 187 4.47 15.81 10.43
CA LEU A 187 5.53 15.09 11.13
C LEU A 187 6.51 16.01 11.87
N GLY A 188 6.58 17.30 11.52
CA GLY A 188 7.49 18.27 12.13
C GLY A 188 8.96 17.88 11.94
N ASP A 189 9.70 17.79 13.04
CA ASP A 189 11.12 17.40 13.02
C ASP A 189 11.35 15.88 12.94
N VAL A 190 10.27 15.08 12.93
CA VAL A 190 10.36 13.62 12.86
C VAL A 190 10.55 13.17 11.42
N THR A 191 11.69 12.54 11.13
CA THR A 191 11.92 11.84 9.88
C THR A 191 11.60 10.36 10.06
N PRO A 192 10.66 9.77 9.29
CA PRO A 192 10.47 8.33 9.31
C PRO A 192 11.77 7.60 8.95
N ALA A 193 12.18 6.67 9.81
CA ALA A 193 13.37 5.87 9.53
C ALA A 193 13.09 4.83 8.44
N LEU A 194 11.86 4.35 8.40
CA LEU A 194 11.39 3.36 7.45
C LEU A 194 10.04 3.80 6.89
N VAL A 195 9.87 3.72 5.57
CA VAL A 195 8.62 3.96 4.84
C VAL A 195 8.32 2.73 4.01
N CYS A 196 7.17 2.09 4.23
CA CYS A 196 6.75 0.89 3.53
C CYS A 196 5.48 1.14 2.74
N CYS A 197 5.47 0.80 1.46
CA CYS A 197 4.33 1.01 0.56
C CYS A 197 4.22 -0.09 -0.50
N GLY A 198 3.13 -0.07 -1.28
CA GLY A 198 2.84 -0.94 -2.40
C GLY A 198 2.53 -0.15 -3.66
N HIS A 199 1.35 -0.44 -4.27
CA HIS A 199 0.73 0.27 -5.37
C HIS A 199 1.38 0.09 -6.76
N LEU A 200 2.72 0.12 -6.82
CA LEU A 200 3.42 0.07 -8.12
C LEU A 200 3.60 -1.35 -8.66
N HIS A 201 3.30 -2.37 -7.84
CA HIS A 201 3.59 -3.76 -8.16
C HIS A 201 5.07 -4.01 -8.49
N GLU A 202 5.94 -3.18 -7.89
CA GLU A 202 7.39 -3.23 -8.04
C GLU A 202 8.05 -3.45 -6.68
N TYR A 203 9.14 -4.23 -6.67
CA TYR A 203 10.04 -4.25 -5.53
C TYR A 203 11.17 -3.26 -5.72
N ARG A 204 11.39 -2.40 -4.72
CA ARG A 204 12.50 -1.46 -4.68
C ARG A 204 12.81 -1.04 -3.25
N GLU A 205 14.09 -0.94 -2.93
CA GLU A 205 14.55 -0.32 -1.70
C GLU A 205 15.51 0.82 -2.01
N ARG A 206 15.35 1.94 -1.31
CA ARG A 206 16.22 3.10 -1.47
C ARG A 206 16.31 3.93 -0.20
N ALA A 207 17.54 4.31 0.18
CA ALA A 207 17.80 5.24 1.26
C ALA A 207 17.92 6.69 0.75
N HIS A 208 17.31 7.62 1.49
CA HIS A 208 17.39 9.06 1.29
C HIS A 208 17.72 9.73 2.62
N GLY A 209 19.01 9.93 2.87
CA GLY A 209 19.48 10.40 4.18
C GLY A 209 19.11 9.39 5.28
N ALA A 210 18.31 9.83 6.26
CA ALA A 210 17.85 8.98 7.37
C ALA A 210 16.59 8.16 7.02
N LEU A 211 15.89 8.48 5.94
CA LEU A 211 14.68 7.78 5.49
C LEU A 211 15.06 6.61 4.57
N HIS A 212 14.54 5.43 4.85
CA HIS A 212 14.64 4.26 3.98
C HIS A 212 13.25 3.90 3.44
N GLN A 213 13.05 4.00 2.11
CA GLN A 213 11.78 3.66 1.47
C GLN A 213 11.84 2.28 0.85
N VAL A 214 10.86 1.43 1.18
CA VAL A 214 10.66 0.08 0.67
C VAL A 214 9.34 0.04 -0.08
N TRP A 215 9.39 -0.25 -1.37
CA TRP A 215 8.24 -0.63 -2.16
C TRP A 215 8.13 -2.15 -2.10
N ALA A 216 7.12 -2.67 -1.44
CA ALA A 216 6.87 -4.10 -1.44
C ALA A 216 6.26 -4.52 -2.78
N PRO A 217 6.64 -5.68 -3.31
CA PRO A 217 6.03 -6.20 -4.51
C PRO A 217 4.59 -6.60 -4.22
N ALA A 218 3.74 -6.59 -5.26
CA ALA A 218 2.40 -7.13 -5.16
C ALA A 218 2.42 -8.61 -4.81
N THR A 219 1.42 -9.05 -4.06
CA THR A 219 1.22 -10.49 -3.82
C THR A 219 0.40 -11.16 -4.90
N SER A 220 -0.29 -10.39 -5.75
CA SER A 220 -1.23 -10.86 -6.78
C SER A 220 -0.60 -11.05 -8.15
N PHE A 221 -0.19 -9.96 -8.80
CA PHE A 221 0.25 -9.94 -10.19
C PHE A 221 1.31 -8.86 -10.44
N THR A 222 1.95 -8.95 -11.60
CA THR A 222 2.85 -7.93 -12.14
C THR A 222 2.20 -7.24 -13.35
N LEU A 223 2.77 -6.12 -13.76
CA LEU A 223 2.41 -5.40 -14.98
C LEU A 223 3.50 -5.63 -16.04
N SER A 224 3.07 -5.94 -17.27
CA SER A 224 4.03 -6.03 -18.40
C SER A 224 4.70 -4.67 -18.66
N ASP A 225 6.00 -4.67 -18.96
CA ASP A 225 6.78 -3.46 -19.31
C ASP A 225 6.22 -2.71 -20.52
N TRP A 226 5.53 -3.40 -21.44
CA TRP A 226 4.87 -2.76 -22.56
C TRP A 226 3.66 -1.92 -22.15
N PHE A 227 3.00 -2.28 -21.03
CA PHE A 227 1.87 -1.53 -20.49
C PHE A 227 2.34 -0.38 -19.60
N LEU A 228 3.18 -0.68 -18.63
CA LEU A 228 3.76 0.29 -17.70
C LEU A 228 5.25 -0.03 -17.49
N GLN A 229 6.12 0.93 -17.83
CA GLN A 229 7.55 0.80 -17.51
C GLN A 229 7.76 0.95 -16.00
N THR A 230 8.79 0.28 -15.48
CA THR A 230 9.13 0.37 -14.06
C THR A 230 9.57 1.80 -13.68
N HIS A 231 9.28 2.17 -12.42
CA HIS A 231 9.76 3.39 -11.77
C HIS A 231 11.14 3.19 -11.11
N GLY A 232 11.94 2.29 -11.66
CA GLY A 232 13.26 1.93 -11.15
C GLY A 232 13.28 0.80 -10.14
N GLY A 233 12.16 0.10 -9.97
CA GLY A 233 12.02 -1.16 -9.26
C GLY A 233 12.06 -2.37 -10.19
N VAL A 234 11.61 -3.52 -9.69
CA VAL A 234 11.53 -4.78 -10.44
C VAL A 234 10.10 -5.33 -10.33
N HIS A 235 9.47 -5.65 -11.47
CA HIS A 235 8.18 -6.32 -11.52
C HIS A 235 8.31 -7.79 -11.08
N ILE A 236 7.94 -8.08 -9.85
CA ILE A 236 7.96 -9.42 -9.26
C ILE A 236 6.78 -9.59 -8.31
N VAL A 237 6.39 -10.83 -8.06
CA VAL A 237 5.42 -11.20 -7.03
C VAL A 237 6.16 -11.65 -5.78
N GLY A 238 5.66 -11.23 -4.61
CA GLY A 238 6.28 -11.56 -3.32
C GLY A 238 5.73 -10.71 -2.17
N PHE A 239 6.47 -10.66 -1.08
CA PHE A 239 6.21 -9.79 0.06
C PHE A 239 7.51 -9.47 0.80
N VAL A 240 7.51 -8.53 1.75
CA VAL A 240 8.71 -8.16 2.50
C VAL A 240 8.57 -8.58 3.95
N ARG A 241 9.60 -9.25 4.47
CA ARG A 241 9.76 -9.50 5.91
C ARG A 241 10.63 -8.39 6.50
N LEU A 242 10.09 -7.69 7.50
CA LEU A 242 10.81 -6.65 8.25
C LEU A 242 11.17 -7.22 9.62
N THR A 243 12.40 -6.98 10.05
CA THR A 243 12.86 -7.30 11.41
C THR A 243 13.28 -6.01 12.09
N LEU A 244 12.53 -5.59 13.12
CA LEU A 244 12.75 -4.35 13.85
C LEU A 244 13.44 -4.68 15.18
N HIS A 245 14.60 -4.07 15.42
CA HIS A 245 15.36 -4.22 16.66
C HIS A 245 15.06 -3.06 17.63
N GLU A 246 15.03 -3.33 18.91
CA GLU A 246 14.77 -2.35 19.97
C GLU A 246 15.73 -1.16 19.94
N ASP A 247 16.98 -1.38 19.49
CA ASP A 247 18.00 -0.36 19.33
C ASP A 247 17.80 0.55 18.09
N GLY A 248 16.71 0.36 17.36
CA GLY A 248 16.35 1.12 16.18
C GLY A 248 16.97 0.61 14.87
N ARG A 249 17.78 -0.45 14.87
CA ARG A 249 18.18 -1.13 13.63
C ARG A 249 16.99 -1.87 13.03
N PHE A 250 16.98 -2.04 11.72
CA PHE A 250 16.01 -2.86 11.01
C PHE A 250 16.67 -3.63 9.87
N GLU A 251 16.03 -4.72 9.48
CA GLU A 251 16.41 -5.54 8.33
C GLU A 251 15.18 -5.73 7.45
N THR A 252 15.40 -5.71 6.15
CA THR A 252 14.40 -5.99 5.12
C THR A 252 14.79 -7.25 4.37
N LEU A 253 13.84 -8.13 4.13
CA LEU A 253 14.08 -9.36 3.39
C LEU A 253 12.93 -9.62 2.42
N LEU A 254 13.22 -9.54 1.13
CA LEU A 254 12.28 -9.93 0.09
C LEU A 254 12.00 -11.45 0.19
N GLN A 255 10.74 -11.81 0.34
CA GLN A 255 10.25 -13.19 0.34
C GLN A 255 9.58 -13.50 -1.00
N ARG A 256 10.13 -14.52 -1.68
CA ARG A 256 9.59 -15.02 -2.96
C ARG A 256 9.51 -16.55 -2.91
N PRO A 257 8.52 -17.12 -2.24
CA PRO A 257 8.30 -18.56 -2.25
C PRO A 257 8.20 -19.08 -3.68
N GLU A 258 8.78 -20.25 -3.93
CA GLU A 258 8.71 -20.88 -5.27
C GLU A 258 7.28 -21.21 -5.70
N GLU A 259 6.40 -21.39 -4.74
CA GLU A 259 4.98 -21.68 -4.96
C GLU A 259 4.17 -20.47 -5.48
N LEU A 260 4.65 -19.20 -5.26
CA LEU A 260 3.95 -18.02 -5.76
C LEU A 260 3.98 -17.96 -7.28
N VAL A 261 2.81 -17.81 -7.87
CA VAL A 261 2.65 -17.66 -9.30
C VAL A 261 2.82 -16.19 -9.68
N THR A 262 3.75 -15.91 -10.59
CA THR A 262 3.88 -14.57 -11.18
C THR A 262 2.83 -14.44 -12.31
N HIS A 263 1.67 -13.91 -11.97
CA HIS A 263 0.66 -13.57 -12.95
C HIS A 263 1.05 -12.27 -13.66
N ASP A 264 0.81 -12.19 -14.99
CA ASP A 264 0.80 -10.92 -15.72
C ASP A 264 -0.65 -10.45 -15.84
N LEU A 265 -0.94 -9.22 -15.44
CA LEU A 265 -2.30 -8.69 -15.52
C LEU A 265 -2.88 -8.71 -16.93
N ALA A 266 -2.03 -8.66 -17.96
CA ALA A 266 -2.46 -8.73 -19.36
C ALA A 266 -3.17 -10.06 -19.72
N ASP A 267 -2.93 -11.12 -18.94
CA ASP A 267 -3.58 -12.42 -19.13
C ASP A 267 -4.98 -12.51 -18.49
N PHE A 268 -5.39 -11.46 -17.76
CA PHE A 268 -6.64 -11.42 -16.98
C PHE A 268 -7.53 -10.22 -17.35
N PRO A 269 -8.00 -10.12 -18.61
CA PRO A 269 -8.83 -8.97 -19.03
C PRO A 269 -10.15 -8.89 -18.25
N GLU A 270 -10.62 -9.97 -17.66
CA GLU A 270 -11.82 -9.99 -16.81
C GLU A 270 -11.60 -9.29 -15.46
N ALA A 271 -10.34 -9.09 -15.03
CA ALA A 271 -10.03 -8.37 -13.79
C ALA A 271 -10.31 -6.87 -13.96
N TYR A 272 -9.62 -6.22 -14.89
CA TYR A 272 -9.63 -4.76 -15.05
C TYR A 272 -9.87 -4.28 -16.49
N GLY A 273 -10.18 -5.18 -17.41
CA GLY A 273 -10.37 -4.89 -18.82
C GLY A 273 -9.14 -5.19 -19.68
N ASP A 274 -9.29 -5.03 -20.99
CA ASP A 274 -8.20 -5.23 -21.95
C ASP A 274 -7.14 -4.13 -21.81
N LEU A 275 -5.96 -4.49 -21.30
CA LEU A 275 -4.86 -3.56 -21.09
C LEU A 275 -4.34 -2.93 -22.39
N ARG A 276 -4.46 -3.61 -23.54
CA ARG A 276 -4.07 -3.03 -24.84
C ARG A 276 -4.98 -1.88 -25.20
N ALA A 277 -6.29 -2.09 -25.12
CA ALA A 277 -7.27 -1.03 -25.36
C ALA A 277 -7.13 0.13 -24.38
N ILE A 278 -6.84 -0.15 -23.10
CA ILE A 278 -6.59 0.87 -22.09
C ILE A 278 -5.34 1.69 -22.45
N LYS A 279 -4.24 1.04 -22.83
CA LYS A 279 -3.01 1.73 -23.22
C LYS A 279 -3.19 2.61 -24.45
N GLU A 280 -3.85 2.09 -25.49
CA GLU A 280 -4.18 2.86 -26.70
C GLU A 280 -4.98 4.13 -26.36
N ALA A 281 -5.95 4.02 -25.45
CA ALA A 281 -6.73 5.18 -24.98
C ALA A 281 -5.87 6.21 -24.22
N ILE A 282 -4.97 5.75 -23.35
CA ILE A 282 -4.03 6.61 -22.61
C ILE A 282 -3.06 7.32 -23.59
N ASP A 283 -2.48 6.60 -24.53
CA ASP A 283 -1.53 7.15 -25.50
C ASP A 283 -2.20 8.18 -26.42
N ALA A 284 -3.45 7.93 -26.84
CA ALA A 284 -4.25 8.88 -27.61
C ALA A 284 -4.54 10.17 -26.82
N GLN A 285 -4.86 10.06 -25.52
CA GLN A 285 -5.07 11.23 -24.66
C GLN A 285 -3.80 12.05 -24.48
N LYS A 286 -2.67 11.41 -24.26
CA LYS A 286 -1.35 12.08 -24.15
C LYS A 286 -0.94 12.78 -25.45
N ALA A 287 -1.28 12.22 -26.61
CA ALA A 287 -1.04 12.82 -27.91
C ALA A 287 -1.91 14.05 -28.16
N ALA A 288 -3.17 14.03 -27.70
CA ALA A 288 -4.11 15.14 -27.85
C ALA A 288 -3.83 16.33 -26.90
N ALA A 289 -3.05 16.12 -25.83
CA ALA A 289 -2.68 17.13 -24.84
C ALA A 289 -1.37 17.87 -25.18
N LYS A 290 -0.66 17.44 -26.22
CA LYS A 290 0.54 18.09 -26.77
C LYS A 290 0.21 19.03 -27.92
#